data_82c64f89fb4b2312fb4ca8688df7d442
#
_entry.id   82c64f89fb4b2312fb4ca8688df7d442
#
_cell.length_a   1.000
_cell.length_b   1.000
_cell.length_c   1.000
_cell.angle_alpha   90.00
_cell.angle_beta   90.00
_cell.angle_gamma   90.00
#
_symmetry.space_group_name_H-M   'P 1'
#
loop_
_entity.id
_entity.type
_entity.pdbx_description
1 polymer ?
#
loop_
_entity_poly.entity_id
_entity_poly.type
_entity_poly.pdbx_seq_one_letter_code
_entity_poly.pdbx_strand_id
1 'polypeptide(L)'
;NPTMGEEWRRGWDPENIKPKVTDQRALVVGSGPSGLECTVQLARRGYQVVLAEAEDKLGGRVLFESSLKGLSAWKRVVDNRVHEILQKSNIEVYKESRLTAEHINEFGVNNIFLATGSNWRKDGIGRSRRAPIQGLESVKVYSPEEAIQNYKDIKGPLVIYDDEQGYLAGVVADHLNAKNIEVVFVTP
;
A
#
# COMPACT_ATOMS: atom_id res chain seq x y z
N ASN A 1 -10.12 13.05 2.20
CA ASN A 1 -10.34 14.06 1.17
C ASN A 1 -11.63 13.78 0.45
N PRO A 2 -12.54 14.75 0.37
CA PRO A 2 -13.68 14.66 -0.50
C PRO A 2 -13.18 14.57 -1.93
N THR A 3 -13.35 13.41 -2.50
CA THR A 3 -12.83 13.14 -3.84
C THR A 3 -13.76 13.63 -4.94
N MET A 4 -15.03 13.85 -4.60
CA MET A 4 -16.06 14.13 -5.58
C MET A 4 -16.94 15.35 -5.23
N GLY A 5 -16.76 15.94 -4.05
CA GLY A 5 -17.58 17.08 -3.60
C GLY A 5 -19.06 16.74 -3.36
N GLU A 6 -19.38 15.46 -3.22
CA GLU A 6 -20.75 14.98 -3.02
C GLU A 6 -21.02 14.44 -1.60
N GLU A 7 -20.01 14.42 -0.75
CA GLU A 7 -20.11 13.88 0.61
C GLU A 7 -21.22 14.55 1.39
N TRP A 8 -21.32 15.87 1.30
CA TRP A 8 -22.35 16.67 1.97
C TRP A 8 -23.76 16.37 1.43
N ARG A 9 -23.91 16.03 0.16
CA ARG A 9 -25.21 15.66 -0.42
C ARG A 9 -25.67 14.28 0.03
N ARG A 10 -24.71 13.37 0.26
CA ARG A 10 -24.99 11.97 0.59
C ARG A 10 -24.85 11.67 2.07
N GLY A 11 -24.45 12.64 2.89
CA GLY A 11 -24.18 12.44 4.32
C GLY A 11 -22.97 11.52 4.54
N TRP A 12 -21.96 11.60 3.67
CA TRP A 12 -20.73 10.84 3.77
C TRP A 12 -19.59 11.64 4.41
N ASP A 13 -19.97 12.65 5.17
CA ASP A 13 -18.97 13.43 5.89
C ASP A 13 -18.16 12.52 6.82
N PRO A 14 -16.84 12.72 6.92
CA PRO A 14 -15.96 11.91 7.75
C PRO A 14 -16.36 11.88 9.23
N GLU A 15 -17.04 12.92 9.68
CA GLU A 15 -17.55 13.07 11.05
C GLU A 15 -18.85 12.27 11.28
N ASN A 16 -19.58 11.96 10.23
CA ASN A 16 -20.84 11.25 10.30
C ASN A 16 -20.64 9.74 10.28
N ILE A 17 -20.14 9.20 11.39
CA ILE A 17 -19.81 7.77 11.52
C ILE A 17 -21.11 7.01 11.86
N LYS A 18 -21.61 6.25 10.88
CA LYS A 18 -22.78 5.39 11.08
C LYS A 18 -22.42 4.20 11.97
N PRO A 19 -23.25 3.81 12.93
CA PRO A 19 -22.99 2.66 13.79
C PRO A 19 -22.95 1.35 12.99
N LYS A 20 -22.40 0.29 13.62
CA LYS A 20 -22.45 -1.07 13.07
C LYS A 20 -23.90 -1.51 12.81
N VAL A 21 -24.08 -2.33 11.79
CA VAL A 21 -25.38 -2.88 11.40
C VAL A 21 -25.54 -4.35 11.82
N THR A 22 -24.48 -5.02 12.25
CA THR A 22 -24.47 -6.40 12.75
C THR A 22 -23.49 -6.51 13.92
N ASP A 23 -23.64 -7.54 14.75
CA ASP A 23 -22.71 -7.86 15.84
C ASP A 23 -21.56 -8.79 15.40
N GLN A 24 -21.47 -9.10 14.13
CA GLN A 24 -20.41 -9.94 13.59
C GLN A 24 -19.04 -9.23 13.67
N ARG A 25 -18.00 -10.02 13.90
CA ARG A 25 -16.62 -9.53 13.83
C ARG A 25 -16.24 -9.22 12.37
N ALA A 26 -15.27 -8.35 12.22
CA ALA A 26 -14.67 -8.03 10.91
C ALA A 26 -13.20 -8.46 10.89
N LEU A 27 -12.77 -9.08 9.80
CA LEU A 27 -11.37 -9.41 9.53
C LEU A 27 -10.84 -8.47 8.44
N VAL A 28 -9.76 -7.76 8.73
CA VAL A 28 -9.02 -6.97 7.75
C VAL A 28 -7.68 -7.63 7.49
N VAL A 29 -7.38 -7.95 6.25
CA VAL A 29 -6.14 -8.62 5.84
C VAL A 29 -5.24 -7.63 5.11
N GLY A 30 -4.10 -7.33 5.72
CA GLY A 30 -3.12 -6.34 5.26
C GLY A 30 -3.26 -4.99 5.97
N SER A 31 -2.12 -4.42 6.36
CA SER A 31 -2.01 -3.18 7.12
C SER A 31 -1.39 -2.02 6.34
N GLY A 32 -1.49 -2.03 5.02
CA GLY A 32 -1.22 -0.83 4.22
C GLY A 32 -2.22 0.29 4.56
N PRO A 33 -2.09 1.49 3.97
CA PRO A 33 -2.98 2.62 4.26
C PRO A 33 -4.46 2.28 4.18
N SER A 34 -4.87 1.49 3.18
CA SER A 34 -6.26 1.05 3.01
C SER A 34 -6.74 0.16 4.16
N GLY A 35 -5.91 -0.81 4.57
CA GLY A 35 -6.26 -1.72 5.66
C GLY A 35 -6.28 -1.02 7.02
N LEU A 36 -5.33 -0.12 7.28
CA LEU A 36 -5.31 0.68 8.50
C LEU A 36 -6.55 1.57 8.59
N GLU A 37 -6.91 2.28 7.50
CA GLU A 37 -8.11 3.12 7.47
C GLU A 37 -9.38 2.29 7.64
N CYS A 38 -9.50 1.15 6.94
CA CYS A 38 -10.62 0.23 7.07
C CYS A 38 -10.78 -0.23 8.53
N THR A 39 -9.69 -0.64 9.19
CA THR A 39 -9.68 -1.07 10.59
C THR A 39 -10.18 0.04 11.52
N VAL A 40 -9.66 1.25 11.37
CA VAL A 40 -10.05 2.41 12.16
C VAL A 40 -11.53 2.72 11.97
N GLN A 41 -12.03 2.76 10.74
CA GLN A 41 -13.42 3.11 10.45
C GLN A 41 -14.40 2.04 10.95
N LEU A 42 -14.08 0.76 10.80
CA LEU A 42 -14.88 -0.33 11.34
C LEU A 42 -14.95 -0.25 12.87
N ALA A 43 -13.81 0.00 13.52
CA ALA A 43 -13.76 0.11 14.97
C ALA A 43 -14.52 1.34 15.50
N ARG A 44 -14.43 2.48 14.81
CA ARG A 44 -15.23 3.68 15.13
C ARG A 44 -16.73 3.42 15.03
N ARG A 45 -17.14 2.57 14.10
CA ARG A 45 -18.53 2.12 13.94
C ARG A 45 -19.00 1.13 15.02
N GLY A 46 -18.07 0.63 15.85
CA GLY A 46 -18.36 -0.29 16.95
C GLY A 46 -18.24 -1.78 16.62
N TYR A 47 -17.65 -2.14 15.48
CA TYR A 47 -17.30 -3.53 15.19
C TYR A 47 -16.14 -4.01 16.05
N GLN A 48 -16.12 -5.30 16.39
CA GLN A 48 -14.91 -6.01 16.82
C GLN A 48 -14.09 -6.32 15.57
N VAL A 49 -12.87 -5.82 15.51
CA VAL A 49 -12.02 -5.90 14.31
C VAL A 49 -10.77 -6.71 14.61
N VAL A 50 -10.45 -7.63 13.72
CA VAL A 50 -9.16 -8.30 13.68
C VAL A 50 -8.39 -7.77 12.48
N LEU A 51 -7.20 -7.24 12.72
CA LEU A 51 -6.25 -6.84 11.68
C LEU A 51 -5.12 -7.85 11.61
N ALA A 52 -5.00 -8.54 10.49
CA ALA A 52 -3.89 -9.46 10.22
C ALA A 52 -2.90 -8.85 9.23
N GLU A 53 -1.62 -8.85 9.59
CA GLU A 53 -0.51 -8.36 8.77
C GLU A 53 0.54 -9.45 8.58
N ALA A 54 1.02 -9.62 7.36
CA ALA A 54 2.02 -10.63 7.02
C ALA A 54 3.42 -10.31 7.57
N GLU A 55 3.71 -9.02 7.71
CA GLU A 55 5.02 -8.52 8.13
C GLU A 55 5.04 -8.15 9.63
N ASP A 56 6.23 -7.84 10.14
CA ASP A 56 6.45 -7.43 11.53
C ASP A 56 5.98 -5.97 11.81
N LYS A 57 5.81 -5.17 10.75
CA LYS A 57 5.46 -3.74 10.83
C LYS A 57 4.19 -3.43 10.09
N LEU A 58 3.35 -2.61 10.71
CA LEU A 58 2.17 -2.05 10.08
C LEU A 58 2.54 -0.87 9.18
N GLY A 59 1.90 -0.74 8.03
CA GLY A 59 2.06 0.41 7.15
C GLY A 59 2.26 0.09 5.67
N GLY A 60 2.62 -1.15 5.35
CA GLY A 60 2.80 -1.60 3.98
C GLY A 60 3.83 -0.76 3.20
N ARG A 61 3.58 -0.53 1.92
CA ARG A 61 4.49 0.19 1.00
C ARG A 61 4.85 1.60 1.47
N VAL A 62 3.99 2.28 2.22
CA VAL A 62 4.25 3.64 2.71
C VAL A 62 5.49 3.69 3.60
N LEU A 63 5.82 2.62 4.32
CA LEU A 63 7.06 2.57 5.13
C LEU A 63 8.30 2.71 4.24
N PHE A 64 8.28 2.09 3.06
CA PHE A 64 9.33 2.20 2.08
C PHE A 64 9.32 3.58 1.41
N GLU A 65 8.19 4.00 0.84
CA GLU A 65 8.09 5.27 0.11
C GLU A 65 8.43 6.47 0.99
N SER A 66 8.02 6.48 2.25
CA SER A 66 8.31 7.56 3.20
C SER A 66 9.79 7.65 3.59
N SER A 67 10.59 6.64 3.31
CA SER A 67 12.05 6.69 3.51
C SER A 67 12.77 7.45 2.39
N LEU A 68 12.10 7.70 1.27
CA LEU A 68 12.66 8.41 0.14
C LEU A 68 12.65 9.93 0.38
N LYS A 69 13.62 10.61 -0.24
CA LYS A 69 13.76 12.06 -0.12
C LYS A 69 12.49 12.79 -0.56
N GLY A 70 12.00 13.68 0.29
CA GLY A 70 10.79 14.47 0.02
C GLY A 70 9.47 13.79 0.41
N LEU A 71 9.46 12.47 0.69
CA LEU A 71 8.24 11.72 0.98
C LEU A 71 8.01 11.40 2.46
N SER A 72 8.87 11.86 3.36
CA SER A 72 8.80 11.54 4.80
C SER A 72 7.45 11.89 5.44
N ALA A 73 6.76 12.90 4.94
CA ALA A 73 5.43 13.29 5.42
C ALA A 73 4.37 12.19 5.24
N TRP A 74 4.54 11.28 4.27
CA TRP A 74 3.61 10.16 4.03
C TRP A 74 3.53 9.21 5.23
N LYS A 75 4.60 9.09 6.02
CA LYS A 75 4.60 8.26 7.22
C LYS A 75 3.50 8.65 8.22
N ARG A 76 3.12 9.92 8.25
CA ARG A 76 2.05 10.41 9.14
C ARG A 76 0.71 9.72 8.93
N VAL A 77 0.43 9.25 7.70
CA VAL A 77 -0.79 8.50 7.39
C VAL A 77 -0.81 7.19 8.17
N VAL A 78 0.33 6.50 8.23
CA VAL A 78 0.49 5.25 9.00
C VAL A 78 0.50 5.53 10.50
N ASP A 79 1.37 6.45 10.95
CA ASP A 79 1.59 6.72 12.36
C ASP A 79 0.28 7.13 13.08
N ASN A 80 -0.53 7.96 12.42
CA ASN A 80 -1.81 8.39 12.97
C ASN A 80 -2.80 7.22 13.14
N ARG A 81 -2.93 6.34 12.11
CA ARG A 81 -3.84 5.19 12.17
C ARG A 81 -3.36 4.13 13.16
N VAL A 82 -2.07 3.84 13.18
CA VAL A 82 -1.49 2.91 14.16
C VAL A 82 -1.69 3.41 15.57
N HIS A 83 -1.46 4.69 15.83
CA HIS A 83 -1.72 5.29 17.14
C HIS A 83 -3.18 5.09 17.58
N GLU A 84 -4.14 5.39 16.69
CA GLU A 84 -5.55 5.19 17.00
C GLU A 84 -5.90 3.72 17.23
N ILE A 85 -5.38 2.81 16.41
CA ILE A 85 -5.60 1.36 16.54
C ILE A 85 -5.16 0.86 17.92
N LEU A 86 -3.98 1.28 18.37
CA LEU A 86 -3.43 0.86 19.66
C LEU A 86 -4.21 1.37 20.88
N GLN A 87 -5.03 2.40 20.71
CA GLN A 87 -5.87 2.95 21.78
C GLN A 87 -7.26 2.31 21.87
N LYS A 88 -7.64 1.49 20.88
CA LYS A 88 -8.99 0.92 20.82
C LYS A 88 -9.03 -0.50 21.35
N SER A 89 -9.89 -0.74 22.33
CA SER A 89 -10.09 -2.07 22.94
C SER A 89 -10.85 -3.07 22.05
N ASN A 90 -11.49 -2.58 20.99
CA ASN A 90 -12.25 -3.39 20.02
C ASN A 90 -11.45 -3.76 18.77
N ILE A 91 -10.11 -3.63 18.81
CA ILE A 91 -9.21 -4.04 17.73
C ILE A 91 -8.18 -5.04 18.28
N GLU A 92 -8.05 -6.17 17.60
CA GLU A 92 -6.98 -7.15 17.79
C GLU A 92 -6.03 -7.09 16.59
N VAL A 93 -4.72 -7.01 16.84
CA VAL A 93 -3.70 -6.93 15.79
C VAL A 93 -2.80 -8.16 15.83
N TYR A 94 -2.73 -8.87 14.73
CA TYR A 94 -1.85 -10.01 14.51
C TYR A 94 -0.83 -9.67 13.42
N LYS A 95 0.42 -9.54 13.84
CA LYS A 95 1.56 -9.36 12.94
C LYS A 95 2.16 -10.71 12.57
N GLU A 96 3.05 -10.73 11.55
CA GLU A 96 3.71 -11.95 11.08
C GLU A 96 2.70 -13.07 10.77
N SER A 97 1.50 -12.66 10.35
CA SER A 97 0.33 -13.50 10.15
C SER A 97 -0.11 -13.48 8.69
N ARG A 98 0.65 -14.17 7.85
CA ARG A 98 0.28 -14.36 6.44
C ARG A 98 -0.87 -15.35 6.34
N LEU A 99 -2.05 -14.84 5.99
CA LEU A 99 -3.25 -15.65 5.85
C LEU A 99 -3.39 -16.22 4.43
N THR A 100 -3.83 -17.48 4.35
CA THR A 100 -4.31 -18.13 3.13
C THR A 100 -5.84 -18.09 3.08
N ALA A 101 -6.44 -18.52 1.97
CA ALA A 101 -7.89 -18.63 1.85
C ALA A 101 -8.48 -19.63 2.87
N GLU A 102 -7.75 -20.72 3.14
CA GLU A 102 -8.13 -21.73 4.13
C GLU A 102 -8.17 -21.11 5.53
N HIS A 103 -7.10 -20.40 5.95
CA HIS A 103 -7.07 -19.72 7.24
C HIS A 103 -8.21 -18.73 7.40
N ILE A 104 -8.55 -17.97 6.35
CA ILE A 104 -9.66 -17.01 6.36
C ILE A 104 -11.00 -17.72 6.55
N ASN A 105 -11.22 -18.86 5.87
CA ASN A 105 -12.43 -19.65 6.01
C ASN A 105 -12.57 -20.27 7.42
N GLU A 106 -11.46 -20.77 7.97
CA GLU A 106 -11.41 -21.32 9.33
C GLU A 106 -11.68 -20.28 10.41
N PHE A 107 -11.35 -19.02 10.13
CA PHE A 107 -11.59 -17.92 11.08
C PHE A 107 -13.07 -17.66 11.35
N GLY A 108 -13.96 -18.10 10.45
CA GLY A 108 -15.41 -18.15 10.67
C GLY A 108 -16.08 -16.79 10.77
N VAL A 109 -15.54 -15.74 10.13
CA VAL A 109 -16.19 -14.42 10.04
C VAL A 109 -16.77 -14.19 8.65
N ASN A 110 -17.88 -13.46 8.58
CA ASN A 110 -18.55 -13.15 7.32
C ASN A 110 -18.13 -11.79 6.72
N ASN A 111 -17.55 -10.91 7.53
CA ASN A 111 -17.08 -9.59 7.08
C ASN A 111 -15.57 -9.62 6.90
N ILE A 112 -15.12 -9.83 5.66
CA ILE A 112 -13.70 -9.94 5.31
C ILE A 112 -13.34 -8.79 4.37
N PHE A 113 -12.28 -8.06 4.71
CA PHE A 113 -11.76 -6.94 3.93
C PHE A 113 -10.33 -7.25 3.50
N LEU A 114 -10.12 -7.42 2.21
CA LEU A 114 -8.81 -7.70 1.64
C LEU A 114 -8.12 -6.39 1.26
N ALA A 115 -7.04 -6.07 1.96
CA ALA A 115 -6.22 -4.88 1.75
C ALA A 115 -4.74 -5.23 1.55
N THR A 116 -4.49 -6.34 0.84
CA THR A 116 -3.17 -6.97 0.67
C THR A 116 -2.24 -6.21 -0.28
N GLY A 117 -2.69 -5.09 -0.83
CA GLY A 117 -1.90 -4.27 -1.74
C GLY A 117 -1.76 -4.88 -3.13
N SER A 118 -0.70 -4.48 -3.82
CA SER A 118 -0.39 -4.92 -5.18
C SER A 118 1.13 -5.01 -5.37
N ASN A 119 1.55 -5.79 -6.35
CA ASN A 119 2.94 -5.88 -6.78
C ASN A 119 3.13 -5.20 -8.14
N TRP A 120 4.31 -4.60 -8.34
CA TRP A 120 4.68 -4.05 -9.62
C TRP A 120 4.81 -5.15 -10.67
N ARG A 121 4.27 -4.90 -11.83
CA ARG A 121 4.49 -5.76 -13.00
C ARG A 121 5.89 -5.52 -13.55
N LYS A 122 6.48 -6.58 -14.11
CA LYS A 122 7.82 -6.54 -14.71
C LYS A 122 7.82 -6.82 -16.21
N ASP A 123 6.65 -6.88 -16.81
CA ASP A 123 6.47 -7.15 -18.24
C ASP A 123 6.17 -5.89 -19.07
N GLY A 124 6.10 -4.73 -18.41
CA GLY A 124 5.83 -3.45 -19.04
C GLY A 124 4.37 -3.22 -19.46
N ILE A 125 3.46 -4.13 -19.12
CA ILE A 125 2.03 -3.86 -19.28
C ILE A 125 1.59 -2.89 -18.20
N GLY A 126 0.90 -1.83 -18.60
CA GLY A 126 0.41 -0.81 -17.69
C GLY A 126 -0.66 0.08 -18.31
N ARG A 127 -0.63 1.35 -17.96
CA ARG A 127 -1.62 2.33 -18.40
C ARG A 127 -1.53 2.62 -19.90
N SER A 128 -0.32 2.84 -20.39
CA SER A 128 -0.08 3.27 -21.77
C SER A 128 0.13 2.08 -22.74
N ARG A 129 0.40 0.91 -22.20
CA ARG A 129 0.74 -0.27 -22.99
C ARG A 129 -0.07 -1.50 -22.57
N ARG A 130 -0.70 -2.16 -23.54
CA ARG A 130 -1.57 -3.34 -23.29
C ARG A 130 -0.90 -4.68 -23.61
N ALA A 131 0.34 -4.67 -24.12
CA ALA A 131 1.11 -5.87 -24.41
C ALA A 131 2.49 -5.79 -23.76
N PRO A 132 3.13 -6.93 -23.42
CA PRO A 132 4.47 -6.92 -22.86
C PRO A 132 5.49 -6.19 -23.75
N ILE A 133 6.50 -5.59 -23.13
CA ILE A 133 7.64 -5.04 -23.85
C ILE A 133 8.50 -6.22 -24.32
N GLN A 134 8.77 -6.28 -25.62
CA GLN A 134 9.63 -7.31 -26.22
C GLN A 134 11.08 -7.12 -25.75
N GLY A 135 11.78 -8.22 -25.52
CA GLY A 135 13.19 -8.21 -25.16
C GLY A 135 13.47 -8.05 -23.66
N LEU A 136 12.44 -7.90 -22.80
CA LEU A 136 12.65 -7.79 -21.35
C LEU A 136 13.28 -9.06 -20.75
N GLU A 137 13.11 -10.21 -21.39
CA GLU A 137 13.74 -11.48 -21.00
C GLU A 137 15.26 -11.46 -21.09
N SER A 138 15.82 -10.55 -21.87
CA SER A 138 17.28 -10.41 -22.04
C SER A 138 17.94 -9.42 -21.07
N VAL A 139 17.14 -8.72 -20.25
CA VAL A 139 17.60 -7.72 -19.30
C VAL A 139 17.06 -7.97 -17.90
N LYS A 140 17.76 -7.47 -16.89
CA LYS A 140 17.28 -7.55 -15.52
C LYS A 140 16.27 -6.44 -15.26
N VAL A 141 15.04 -6.82 -14.93
CA VAL A 141 13.94 -5.89 -14.61
C VAL A 141 13.75 -5.82 -13.10
N TYR A 142 13.72 -4.61 -12.57
CA TYR A 142 13.51 -4.32 -11.15
C TYR A 142 12.16 -3.67 -10.91
N SER A 143 11.53 -3.98 -9.79
CA SER A 143 10.52 -3.10 -9.22
C SER A 143 11.17 -1.85 -8.61
N PRO A 144 10.43 -0.77 -8.32
CA PRO A 144 10.96 0.40 -7.62
C PRO A 144 11.64 0.03 -6.29
N GLU A 145 11.02 -0.84 -5.50
CA GLU A 145 11.56 -1.30 -4.23
C GLU A 145 12.87 -2.08 -4.42
N GLU A 146 12.89 -3.01 -5.38
CA GLU A 146 14.10 -3.79 -5.68
C GLU A 146 15.25 -2.92 -6.17
N ALA A 147 14.95 -1.94 -7.03
CA ALA A 147 15.98 -1.02 -7.55
C ALA A 147 16.63 -0.23 -6.42
N ILE A 148 15.84 0.25 -5.45
CA ILE A 148 16.35 1.03 -4.32
C ILE A 148 17.07 0.14 -3.30
N GLN A 149 16.53 -1.03 -2.97
CA GLN A 149 17.17 -1.95 -2.02
C GLN A 149 18.48 -2.54 -2.56
N ASN A 150 18.51 -2.85 -3.84
CA ASN A 150 19.64 -3.51 -4.49
C ASN A 150 20.50 -2.57 -5.35
N TYR A 151 20.47 -1.26 -5.08
CA TYR A 151 21.17 -0.28 -5.92
C TYR A 151 22.67 -0.57 -6.11
N LYS A 152 23.32 -1.22 -5.13
CA LYS A 152 24.74 -1.60 -5.19
C LYS A 152 25.04 -2.66 -6.27
N ASP A 153 24.05 -3.45 -6.63
CA ASP A 153 24.16 -4.50 -7.65
C ASP A 153 23.84 -3.98 -9.05
N ILE A 154 23.37 -2.73 -9.15
CA ILE A 154 23.03 -2.11 -10.42
C ILE A 154 24.31 -1.55 -11.05
N LYS A 155 24.69 -2.13 -12.17
CA LYS A 155 25.76 -1.63 -13.03
C LYS A 155 25.09 -0.82 -14.13
N GLY A 156 25.01 0.51 -13.92
CA GLY A 156 24.30 1.41 -14.84
C GLY A 156 24.73 1.32 -16.32
N PRO A 157 24.05 2.00 -17.23
CA PRO A 157 22.89 2.87 -16.96
C PRO A 157 21.62 2.06 -16.67
N LEU A 158 20.75 2.61 -15.82
CA LEU A 158 19.42 2.07 -15.52
C LEU A 158 18.36 2.84 -16.31
N VAL A 159 17.51 2.13 -17.04
CA VAL A 159 16.34 2.75 -17.69
C VAL A 159 15.14 2.67 -16.74
N ILE A 160 14.56 3.82 -16.43
CA ILE A 160 13.27 3.91 -15.73
C ILE A 160 12.18 4.17 -16.77
N TYR A 161 11.28 3.21 -16.94
CA TYR A 161 10.09 3.36 -17.75
C TYR A 161 8.91 3.77 -16.87
N ASP A 162 8.49 5.03 -16.99
CA ASP A 162 7.40 5.62 -16.19
C ASP A 162 6.08 5.54 -16.95
N ASP A 163 5.38 4.42 -16.86
CA ASP A 163 4.06 4.24 -17.46
C ASP A 163 2.94 4.91 -16.61
N GLU A 164 3.17 5.12 -15.32
CA GLU A 164 2.17 5.69 -14.41
C GLU A 164 2.07 7.22 -14.54
N GLN A 165 3.17 7.87 -14.96
CA GLN A 165 3.31 9.34 -15.04
C GLN A 165 3.01 10.03 -13.70
N GLY A 166 3.41 9.37 -12.61
CA GLY A 166 3.25 9.83 -11.25
C GLY A 166 4.55 10.37 -10.65
N TYR A 167 4.54 10.62 -9.35
CA TYR A 167 5.71 11.14 -8.63
C TYR A 167 6.79 10.07 -8.39
N LEU A 168 6.42 8.79 -8.31
CA LEU A 168 7.30 7.73 -7.79
C LEU A 168 8.52 7.51 -8.69
N ALA A 169 8.32 7.44 -10.00
CA ALA A 169 9.42 7.22 -10.94
C ALA A 169 10.50 8.32 -10.84
N GLY A 170 10.07 9.59 -10.74
CA GLY A 170 10.99 10.72 -10.56
C GLY A 170 11.74 10.66 -9.23
N VAL A 171 11.07 10.29 -8.14
CA VAL A 171 11.71 10.15 -6.81
C VAL A 171 12.71 8.98 -6.80
N VAL A 172 12.38 7.86 -7.45
CA VAL A 172 13.29 6.72 -7.62
C VAL A 172 14.52 7.14 -8.43
N ALA A 173 14.33 7.88 -9.54
CA ALA A 173 15.42 8.40 -10.34
C ALA A 173 16.35 9.32 -9.53
N ASP A 174 15.80 10.27 -8.78
CA ASP A 174 16.59 11.17 -7.92
C ASP A 174 17.37 10.39 -6.85
N HIS A 175 16.71 9.39 -6.23
CA HIS A 175 17.37 8.54 -5.24
C HIS A 175 18.57 7.76 -5.82
N LEU A 176 18.39 7.14 -6.99
CA LEU A 176 19.43 6.35 -7.64
C LEU A 176 20.56 7.23 -8.16
N ASN A 177 20.25 8.38 -8.74
CA ASN A 177 21.25 9.36 -9.19
C ASN A 177 22.09 9.87 -8.01
N ALA A 178 21.50 10.09 -6.84
CA ALA A 178 22.21 10.43 -5.61
C ALA A 178 23.16 9.30 -5.11
N LYS A 179 23.02 8.08 -5.64
CA LYS A 179 23.93 6.93 -5.43
C LYS A 179 24.93 6.74 -6.56
N ASN A 180 25.07 7.73 -7.45
CA ASN A 180 25.93 7.70 -8.63
C ASN A 180 25.56 6.62 -9.66
N ILE A 181 24.28 6.27 -9.74
CA ILE A 181 23.76 5.40 -10.79
C ILE A 181 23.24 6.29 -11.91
N GLU A 182 23.77 6.11 -13.10
CA GLU A 182 23.27 6.80 -14.30
C GLU A 182 21.87 6.29 -14.62
N VAL A 183 20.93 7.24 -14.78
CA VAL A 183 19.51 6.93 -15.02
C VAL A 183 19.07 7.54 -16.34
N VAL A 184 18.49 6.72 -17.20
CA VAL A 184 17.75 7.15 -18.39
C VAL A 184 16.28 7.09 -18.07
N PHE A 185 15.60 8.23 -18.15
CA PHE A 185 14.17 8.34 -17.83
C PHE A 185 13.34 8.34 -19.11
N VAL A 186 12.39 7.41 -19.21
CA VAL A 186 11.54 7.22 -20.40
C VAL A 186 10.08 7.30 -19.97
N THR A 187 9.31 8.18 -20.61
CA THR A 187 7.86 8.30 -20.45
C THR A 187 7.16 8.07 -21.80
N PRO A 188 5.96 7.49 -21.83
CA PRO A 188 5.14 7.40 -23.06
C PRO A 188 4.70 8.76 -23.56
#